data_c0b004727664edc69cb6c74a191fa65c
#
_entry.id   c0b004727664edc69cb6c74a191fa65c
#
_cell.length_a   1.000
_cell.length_b   1.000
_cell.length_c   1.000
_cell.angle_alpha   90.00
_cell.angle_beta   90.00
_cell.angle_gamma   90.00
#
_symmetry.space_group_name_H-M   'P 1'
#
loop_
_entity.id
_entity.type
_entity.pdbx_description
1 polymer ?
#
loop_
_entity_poly.entity_id
_entity_poly.type
_entity_poly.pdbx_seq_one_letter_code
_entity_poly.pdbx_strand_id
1 'polypeptide(L)'
;MALTEEVKNDKIEVLNLAAGYPVVQVRTASIIKRDDVEISRSFHRHVLTPDADLSGEDADVVAIANTVFTDEAKAAYAATQEAE
;
A
#
# COMPACT_ATOMS: atom_id res chain seq x y z
N MET A 1 5.71 -30.86 -14.28
CA MET A 1 6.06 -30.02 -13.12
C MET A 1 5.77 -28.58 -13.49
N ALA A 2 4.87 -27.93 -12.79
CA ALA A 2 4.48 -26.56 -13.07
C ALA A 2 4.90 -25.65 -11.92
N LEU A 3 5.70 -24.61 -12.25
CA LEU A 3 5.99 -23.53 -11.32
C LEU A 3 5.14 -22.33 -11.70
N THR A 4 4.43 -21.78 -10.73
CA THR A 4 3.63 -20.58 -10.93
C THR A 4 3.99 -19.55 -9.89
N GLU A 5 3.83 -18.29 -10.26
CA GLU A 5 3.99 -17.19 -9.34
C GLU A 5 2.67 -16.44 -9.22
N GLU A 6 2.26 -16.20 -7.98
CA GLU A 6 1.10 -15.40 -7.69
C GLU A 6 1.57 -14.17 -6.94
N VAL A 7 1.19 -12.97 -7.40
CA VAL A 7 1.52 -11.72 -6.74
C VAL A 7 0.22 -11.03 -6.37
N LYS A 8 0.07 -10.71 -5.08
CA LYS A 8 -1.14 -10.05 -4.59
C LYS A 8 -0.83 -9.14 -3.41
N ASN A 9 -1.66 -8.12 -3.24
CA ASN A 9 -1.62 -7.28 -2.05
C ASN A 9 -2.41 -8.01 -0.96
N ASP A 10 -1.70 -8.63 -0.03
CA ASP A 10 -2.33 -9.48 0.98
C ASP A 10 -2.67 -8.73 2.27
N LYS A 11 -2.19 -7.50 2.41
CA LYS A 11 -2.49 -6.69 3.59
C LYS A 11 -2.44 -5.22 3.23
N ILE A 12 -3.47 -4.49 3.63
CA ILE A 12 -3.56 -3.05 3.44
C ILE A 12 -3.88 -2.45 4.81
N GLU A 13 -3.02 -1.54 5.29
CA GLU A 13 -3.19 -0.92 6.60
C GLU A 13 -3.27 0.59 6.47
N VAL A 14 -4.12 1.20 7.27
CA VAL A 14 -4.17 2.65 7.42
C VAL A 14 -3.56 2.99 8.76
N LEU A 15 -2.54 3.83 8.75
CA LEU A 15 -1.82 4.25 9.94
C LEU A 15 -1.99 5.75 10.12
N ASN A 16 -2.48 6.16 11.30
CA ASN A 16 -2.60 7.57 11.64
C ASN A 16 -1.32 8.01 12.34
N LEU A 17 -0.58 8.89 11.71
CA LEU A 17 0.70 9.36 12.24
C LEU A 17 0.51 10.51 13.20
N ALA A 18 1.46 10.68 14.11
CA ALA A 18 1.47 11.79 15.04
C ALA A 18 1.58 13.15 14.33
N ALA A 19 2.03 13.15 13.08
CA ALA A 19 2.11 14.37 12.28
C ALA A 19 0.74 14.90 11.82
N GLY A 20 -0.34 14.13 12.03
CA GLY A 20 -1.70 14.61 11.78
C GLY A 20 -2.30 14.18 10.44
N TYR A 21 -1.66 13.27 9.72
CA TYR A 21 -2.21 12.71 8.49
C TYR A 21 -2.07 11.19 8.48
N PRO A 22 -2.97 10.48 7.77
CA PRO A 22 -2.85 9.03 7.62
C PRO A 22 -1.90 8.66 6.48
N VAL A 23 -1.34 7.46 6.57
CA VAL A 23 -0.64 6.83 5.45
C VAL A 23 -1.26 5.47 5.22
N VAL A 24 -1.15 4.96 3.99
CA VAL A 24 -1.62 3.62 3.63
C VAL A 24 -0.39 2.75 3.39
N GLN A 25 -0.27 1.66 4.14
CA GLN A 25 0.81 0.70 3.96
C GLN A 25 0.26 -0.52 3.24
N VAL A 26 0.89 -0.89 2.14
CA VAL A 26 0.48 -2.04 1.33
C VAL A 26 1.57 -3.10 1.40
N ARG A 27 1.19 -4.32 1.76
CA ARG A 27 2.10 -5.46 1.72
C ARG A 27 1.75 -6.32 0.51
N THR A 28 2.72 -6.53 -0.36
CA THR A 28 2.57 -7.37 -1.55
C THR A 28 3.26 -8.70 -1.28
N ALA A 29 2.52 -9.80 -1.46
CA ALA A 29 3.05 -11.14 -1.31
C ALA A 29 3.36 -11.71 -2.70
N SER A 30 4.56 -12.25 -2.86
CA SER A 30 4.95 -13.02 -4.03
C SER A 30 5.04 -14.48 -3.60
N ILE A 31 4.18 -15.32 -4.17
CA ILE A 31 4.03 -16.71 -3.77
C ILE A 31 4.45 -17.59 -4.93
N ILE A 32 5.41 -18.46 -4.69
CA ILE A 32 5.87 -19.43 -5.68
C ILE A 32 5.24 -20.77 -5.33
N LYS A 33 4.57 -21.38 -6.31
CA LYS A 33 3.94 -22.68 -6.13
C LYS A 33 4.51 -23.70 -7.13
N ARG A 34 4.59 -24.93 -6.68
CA ARG A 34 4.91 -26.07 -7.54
C ARG A 34 3.74 -27.05 -7.46
N ASP A 35 3.12 -27.33 -8.60
CA ASP A 35 1.96 -28.23 -8.67
C ASP A 35 0.88 -27.86 -7.65
N ASP A 36 0.60 -26.53 -7.55
CA ASP A 36 -0.39 -25.93 -6.65
C ASP A 36 -0.01 -25.98 -5.17
N VAL A 37 1.23 -26.34 -4.85
CA VAL A 37 1.73 -26.33 -3.47
C VAL A 37 2.68 -25.15 -3.30
N GLU A 38 2.41 -24.32 -2.29
CA GLU A 38 3.27 -23.18 -2.00
C GLU A 38 4.63 -23.68 -1.50
N ILE A 39 5.70 -23.26 -2.17
CA ILE A 39 7.07 -23.62 -1.80
C ILE A 39 7.89 -22.43 -1.32
N SER A 40 7.47 -21.21 -1.64
CA SER A 40 8.19 -20.02 -1.23
C SER A 40 7.23 -18.84 -1.18
N ARG A 41 7.47 -17.93 -0.24
CA ARG A 41 6.68 -16.69 -0.12
C ARG A 41 7.61 -15.57 0.32
N SER A 42 7.52 -14.45 -0.36
CA SER A 42 8.26 -13.25 0.03
C SER A 42 7.28 -12.07 0.10
N PHE A 43 7.66 -11.05 0.85
CA PHE A 43 6.81 -9.88 1.07
C PHE A 43 7.56 -8.61 0.73
N HIS A 44 6.83 -7.68 0.17
CA HIS A 44 7.33 -6.34 -0.10
C HIS A 44 6.31 -5.34 0.41
N ARG A 45 6.77 -4.34 1.16
CA ARG A 45 5.90 -3.29 1.69
C ARG A 45 6.22 -1.97 1.04
N HIS A 46 5.19 -1.21 0.73
CA HIS A 46 5.36 0.17 0.33
C HIS A 46 4.32 1.04 1.03
N VAL A 47 4.63 2.32 1.17
CA VAL A 47 3.79 3.27 1.90
C VAL A 47 3.34 4.35 0.94
N LEU A 48 2.05 4.67 1.01
CA LEU A 48 1.44 5.74 0.22
C LEU A 48 1.14 6.91 1.14
N THR A 49 1.65 8.08 0.78
CA THR A 49 1.38 9.33 1.49
C THR A 49 0.23 10.06 0.82
N PRO A 50 -0.36 11.11 1.46
CA PRO A 50 -1.51 11.80 0.88
C PRO A 50 -1.29 12.41 -0.51
N ASP A 51 -0.06 12.65 -0.92
CA ASP A 51 0.26 13.16 -2.24
C ASP A 51 0.68 12.09 -3.25
N ALA A 52 0.58 10.81 -2.89
CA ALA A 52 1.05 9.72 -3.73
C ALA A 52 0.25 9.61 -5.02
N ASP A 53 0.92 9.24 -6.11
CA ASP A 53 0.27 8.91 -7.36
C ASP A 53 -0.28 7.49 -7.26
N LEU A 54 -1.61 7.36 -7.35
CA LEU A 54 -2.30 6.10 -7.19
C LEU A 54 -2.56 5.37 -8.52
N SER A 55 -2.08 5.91 -9.63
CA SER A 55 -2.41 5.38 -10.96
C SER A 55 -1.90 3.95 -11.20
N GLY A 56 -0.86 3.54 -10.49
CA GLY A 56 -0.32 2.18 -10.60
C GLY A 56 -0.79 1.22 -9.53
N GLU A 57 -1.74 1.62 -8.70
CA GLU A 57 -2.20 0.81 -7.57
C GLU A 57 -3.45 0.00 -7.91
N ASP A 58 -3.66 -1.10 -7.20
CA ASP A 58 -4.87 -1.91 -7.35
C ASP A 58 -6.11 -1.11 -6.93
N ALA A 59 -7.26 -1.49 -7.47
CA ALA A 59 -8.51 -0.77 -7.24
C ALA A 59 -8.90 -0.67 -5.76
N ASP A 60 -8.66 -1.72 -4.98
CA ASP A 60 -8.96 -1.71 -3.55
C ASP A 60 -8.04 -0.75 -2.79
N VAL A 61 -6.77 -0.67 -3.17
CA VAL A 61 -5.82 0.28 -2.58
C VAL A 61 -6.24 1.71 -2.91
N VAL A 62 -6.62 1.97 -4.16
CA VAL A 62 -7.09 3.28 -4.59
C VAL A 62 -8.34 3.70 -3.82
N ALA A 63 -9.29 2.78 -3.65
CA ALA A 63 -10.53 3.08 -2.91
C ALA A 63 -10.25 3.44 -1.46
N ILE A 64 -9.38 2.70 -0.80
CA ILE A 64 -9.00 2.96 0.60
C ILE A 64 -8.26 4.30 0.70
N ALA A 65 -7.29 4.52 -0.18
CA ALA A 65 -6.52 5.75 -0.18
C ALA A 65 -7.41 6.98 -0.41
N ASN A 66 -8.34 6.91 -1.35
CA ASN A 66 -9.26 8.01 -1.61
C ASN A 66 -10.19 8.29 -0.43
N THR A 67 -10.50 7.27 0.35
CA THR A 67 -11.32 7.44 1.55
C THR A 67 -10.58 8.16 2.66
N VAL A 68 -9.30 7.84 2.87
CA VAL A 68 -8.53 8.39 3.99
C VAL A 68 -7.72 9.62 3.62
N PHE A 69 -7.37 9.80 2.35
CA PHE A 69 -6.62 10.97 1.88
C PHE A 69 -7.58 12.11 1.52
N THR A 70 -8.22 12.64 2.55
CA THR A 70 -9.13 13.78 2.41
C THR A 70 -8.36 15.05 2.12
N ASP A 71 -9.08 16.13 1.79
CA ASP A 71 -8.45 17.44 1.59
C ASP A 71 -7.71 17.89 2.84
N GLU A 72 -8.25 17.57 4.03
CA GLU A 72 -7.60 17.88 5.30
C GLU A 72 -6.29 17.09 5.45
N ALA A 73 -6.30 15.81 5.09
CA ALA A 73 -5.09 14.97 5.17
C ALA A 73 -4.03 15.49 4.22
N LYS A 74 -4.41 15.86 3.00
CA LYS A 74 -3.48 16.41 2.01
C LYS A 74 -2.90 17.74 2.47
N ALA A 75 -3.70 18.60 3.08
CA ALA A 75 -3.25 19.87 3.61
C ALA A 75 -2.28 19.67 4.79
N ALA A 76 -2.59 18.73 5.69
CA ALA A 76 -1.72 18.41 6.81
C ALA A 76 -0.37 17.88 6.35
N TYR A 77 -0.37 17.02 5.33
CA TYR A 77 0.87 16.49 4.76
C TYR A 77 1.70 17.61 4.12
N ALA A 78 1.06 18.46 3.30
CA ALA A 78 1.74 19.58 2.67
C ALA A 78 2.36 20.53 3.70
N ALA A 79 1.65 20.80 4.80
CA ALA A 79 2.16 21.63 5.87
C ALA A 79 3.43 21.05 6.51
N THR A 80 3.52 19.73 6.67
CA THR A 80 4.73 19.11 7.23
C THR A 80 5.91 19.22 6.25
N GLN A 81 5.66 19.18 4.96
CA GLN A 81 6.72 19.32 3.96
C GLN A 81 7.23 20.76 3.88
N GLU A 82 6.36 21.74 4.08
CA GLU A 82 6.73 23.14 4.06
C GLU A 82 7.47 23.58 5.33
N ALA A 83 7.33 22.84 6.41
CA ALA A 83 7.93 23.20 7.69
C ALA A 83 9.43 22.94 7.76
N GLU A 84 10.01 22.37 6.74
CA GLU A 84 11.44 22.07 6.70
C GLU A 84 12.28 23.22 6.15
#